data_0325044adb09939021500e09a956a5a3
#
_entry.id   0325044adb09939021500e09a956a5a3
#
_cell.length_a   1.000
_cell.length_b   1.000
_cell.length_c   1.000
_cell.angle_alpha   90.00
_cell.angle_beta   90.00
_cell.angle_gamma   90.00
#
_symmetry.space_group_name_H-M   'P 1'
#
loop_
_entity.id
_entity.type
_entity.pdbx_description
1 polymer ?
#
loop_
_entity_poly.entity_id
_entity_poly.type
_entity_poly.pdbx_seq_one_letter_code
_entity_poly.pdbx_strand_id
1 'polypeptide(L)' 'MEPFLGQIQLFPYGFAPIDWLPCSGQILQISTNQALYSLLGTTFGGNGQTTFGLPDLRNAALGPYNQYYIALSGIYPSRN' A
#
# COMPACT_ATOMS: atom_id res chain seq x y z
N MET A 1 3.67 -6.91 16.45
CA MET A 1 3.73 -7.87 15.31
C MET A 1 4.05 -7.11 14.04
N GLU A 2 5.00 -7.61 13.27
CA GLU A 2 5.39 -6.95 12.03
C GLU A 2 4.52 -7.42 10.87
N PRO A 3 3.98 -6.50 10.05
CA PRO A 3 3.17 -6.91 8.90
C PRO A 3 4.03 -7.48 7.79
N PHE A 4 3.38 -8.12 6.81
CA PHE A 4 4.01 -8.35 5.53
C PHE A 4 4.05 -7.06 4.73
N LEU A 5 5.14 -6.86 3.99
CA LEU A 5 5.22 -5.76 3.04
C LEU A 5 4.07 -5.86 2.05
N GLY A 6 3.36 -4.76 1.84
CA GLY A 6 2.22 -4.74 0.93
C GLY A 6 0.93 -5.29 1.51
N GLN A 7 0.93 -5.69 2.77
CA GLN A 7 -0.29 -6.15 3.44
C GLN A 7 -1.32 -5.03 3.47
N ILE A 8 -2.57 -5.36 3.14
CA ILE A 8 -3.67 -4.39 3.18
C ILE A 8 -4.56 -4.76 4.35
N GLN A 9 -4.91 -3.76 5.17
CA GLN A 9 -5.70 -3.97 6.35
C GLN A 9 -6.64 -2.80 6.58
N LEU A 10 -7.80 -3.10 7.17
CA LEU A 10 -8.81 -2.10 7.48
C LEU A 10 -8.50 -1.49 8.85
N PHE A 11 -8.39 -0.17 8.90
CA PHE A 11 -8.19 0.57 10.15
C PHE A 11 -9.26 1.65 10.28
N PRO A 12 -9.49 2.17 11.48
CA PRO A 12 -10.37 3.32 11.64
C PRO A 12 -9.90 4.52 10.83
N TYR A 13 -10.85 5.27 10.30
CA TYR A 13 -10.54 6.44 9.48
C TYR A 13 -9.68 7.43 10.26
N GLY A 14 -8.66 7.96 9.59
CA GLY A 14 -7.75 8.92 10.20
C GLY A 14 -6.65 8.30 11.05
N PHE A 15 -6.64 6.97 11.20
CA PHE A 15 -5.60 6.27 11.95
C PHE A 15 -4.64 5.61 10.96
N ALA A 16 -3.41 6.11 10.92
CA ALA A 16 -2.37 5.55 10.05
C ALA A 16 -1.19 5.14 10.93
N PRO A 17 -0.99 3.84 11.16
CA PRO A 17 0.23 3.39 11.84
C PRO A 17 1.48 3.83 11.08
N ILE A 18 2.61 3.89 11.77
CA ILE A 18 3.88 4.22 11.14
C ILE A 18 4.15 3.22 10.01
N ASP A 19 4.60 3.73 8.86
CA ASP A 19 4.92 2.95 7.66
C ASP A 19 3.71 2.33 6.98
N TRP A 20 2.54 2.90 7.18
CA TRP A 20 1.33 2.56 6.45
C TRP A 20 0.81 3.80 5.74
N LEU A 21 0.24 3.62 4.56
CA LEU A 21 -0.46 4.68 3.83
C LEU A 21 -1.87 4.22 3.46
N PRO A 22 -2.81 5.16 3.37
CA PRO A 22 -4.15 4.80 2.89
C PRO A 22 -4.10 4.35 1.44
N CYS A 23 -4.98 3.41 1.09
CA CYS A 23 -5.11 2.93 -0.29
C CYS A 23 -6.00 3.91 -1.06
N SER A 24 -5.42 5.03 -1.48
CA SER A 24 -6.14 6.13 -2.15
C SER A 24 -5.63 6.40 -3.57
N GLY A 25 -4.90 5.46 -4.15
CA GLY A 25 -4.42 5.61 -5.51
C GLY A 25 -3.21 6.54 -5.66
N GLN A 26 -2.49 6.84 -4.57
CA GLN A 26 -1.34 7.73 -4.63
C GLN A 26 -0.25 7.17 -5.52
N ILE A 27 0.53 8.08 -6.10
CA ILE A 27 1.71 7.73 -6.89
C ILE A 27 2.94 7.87 -6.01
N LEU A 28 3.75 6.83 -5.94
CA LEU A 28 4.97 6.79 -5.13
C LEU A 28 6.20 6.70 -6.00
N GLN A 29 7.34 7.11 -5.44
CA GLN A 29 8.64 6.98 -6.08
C GLN A 29 9.15 5.55 -5.93
N ILE A 30 9.63 4.96 -7.03
CA ILE A 30 10.22 3.62 -7.00
C ILE A 30 11.53 3.63 -6.19
N SER A 31 12.33 4.68 -6.34
CA SER A 31 13.66 4.73 -5.73
C SER A 31 13.64 4.59 -4.20
N THR A 32 12.58 5.05 -3.55
CA THR A 32 12.45 4.97 -2.10
C THR A 32 11.51 3.86 -1.65
N ASN A 33 10.94 3.09 -2.59
CA ASN A 33 9.97 2.03 -2.29
C ASN A 33 10.20 0.82 -3.19
N GLN A 34 11.46 0.45 -3.42
CA GLN A 34 11.81 -0.57 -4.40
C GLN A 34 11.19 -1.93 -4.10
N ALA A 35 11.21 -2.33 -2.81
CA ALA A 35 10.66 -3.63 -2.43
C ALA A 35 9.16 -3.69 -2.67
N LEU A 36 8.44 -2.62 -2.32
CA LEU A 36 6.99 -2.56 -2.56
C LEU A 36 6.68 -2.57 -4.05
N TYR A 37 7.45 -1.82 -4.83
CA TYR A 37 7.29 -1.82 -6.29
C TYR A 37 7.49 -3.22 -6.87
N SER A 38 8.45 -3.98 -6.33
CA SER A 38 8.69 -5.33 -6.83
C SER A 38 7.48 -6.25 -6.65
N LEU A 39 6.61 -5.95 -5.68
CA LEU A 39 5.38 -6.71 -5.46
C LEU A 39 4.23 -6.18 -6.30
N LEU A 40 4.06 -4.87 -6.39
CA LEU A 40 2.88 -4.27 -7.00
C LEU A 40 3.05 -3.99 -8.49
N GLY A 41 4.29 -3.70 -8.94
CA GLY A 41 4.50 -3.28 -10.32
C GLY A 41 3.70 -2.03 -10.63
N THR A 42 3.21 -1.93 -11.87
CA THR A 42 2.38 -0.81 -12.32
C THR A 42 0.92 -1.19 -12.41
N THR A 43 0.50 -2.24 -11.68
CA THR A 43 -0.88 -2.71 -11.70
C THR A 43 -1.86 -1.60 -11.37
N PHE A 44 -1.49 -0.69 -10.46
CA PHE A 44 -2.35 0.38 -9.97
C PHE A 44 -1.95 1.76 -10.47
N GLY A 45 -1.00 1.83 -11.41
CA GLY A 45 -0.61 3.10 -12.01
C GLY A 45 0.89 3.37 -11.97
N GLY A 46 1.25 4.58 -12.37
CA GLY A 46 2.63 4.99 -12.47
C GLY A 46 3.23 4.69 -13.84
N ASN A 47 4.47 5.19 -14.07
CA ASN A 47 5.12 4.99 -15.37
C ASN A 47 6.03 3.76 -15.42
N GLY A 48 6.29 3.12 -14.29
CA GLY A 48 7.11 1.91 -14.24
C GLY A 48 8.61 2.16 -14.36
N GLN A 49 9.04 3.41 -14.44
CA GLN A 49 10.45 3.79 -14.51
C GLN A 49 10.88 4.54 -13.25
N THR A 50 10.10 5.53 -12.84
CA THR A 50 10.37 6.33 -11.64
C THR A 50 9.23 6.30 -10.66
N THR A 51 8.01 5.95 -11.10
CA THR A 51 6.81 5.99 -10.27
C THR A 51 5.97 4.73 -10.44
N PHE A 52 5.19 4.43 -9.39
CA PHE A 52 4.17 3.39 -9.42
C PHE A 52 3.00 3.83 -8.54
N GLY A 53 1.84 3.20 -8.73
CA GLY A 53 0.64 3.57 -8.00
C GLY A 53 0.27 2.59 -6.92
N LEU A 54 -0.38 3.09 -5.88
CA LEU A 54 -1.01 2.27 -4.86
C LEU A 54 -2.45 1.95 -5.29
N PRO A 55 -3.03 0.85 -4.76
CA PRO A 55 -4.44 0.57 -5.03
C PRO A 55 -5.34 1.66 -4.48
N ASP A 56 -6.48 1.86 -5.11
CA ASP A 56 -7.50 2.80 -4.65
C ASP A 56 -8.68 2.00 -4.13
N LEU A 57 -8.79 1.91 -2.80
CA LEU A 57 -9.83 1.15 -2.13
C LEU A 57 -10.75 2.05 -1.33
N ARG A 58 -10.83 3.34 -1.70
CA ARG A 58 -11.65 4.31 -0.95
C ARG A 58 -13.12 3.92 -0.93
N ASN A 59 -13.61 3.30 -1.99
CA ASN A 59 -15.01 2.88 -2.09
C ASN A 59 -15.24 1.45 -1.65
N ALA A 60 -14.20 0.74 -1.20
CA ALA A 60 -14.31 -0.66 -0.78
C ALA A 60 -14.44 -0.80 0.74
N ALA A 61 -14.11 0.24 1.51
CA ALA A 61 -14.15 0.17 2.97
C ALA A 61 -15.59 0.10 3.47
N LEU A 62 -15.80 -0.68 4.52
CA LEU A 62 -17.10 -0.83 5.16
C LEU A 62 -17.32 0.29 6.17
N GLY A 63 -18.39 1.05 5.97
CA GLY A 63 -18.80 2.10 6.90
C GLY A 63 -17.98 3.38 6.75
N PRO A 64 -18.47 4.50 7.35
CA PRO A 64 -17.86 5.81 7.15
C PRO A 64 -16.59 6.03 7.99
N TYR A 65 -16.30 5.14 8.95
CA TYR A 65 -15.20 5.34 9.89
C TYR A 65 -14.00 4.44 9.60
N ASN A 66 -14.04 3.64 8.54
CA ASN A 66 -13.00 2.69 8.23
C ASN A 66 -12.34 3.02 6.89
N GLN A 67 -11.07 2.66 6.78
CA GLN A 67 -10.31 2.87 5.55
C GLN A 67 -9.25 1.79 5.43
N TYR A 68 -9.00 1.33 4.19
CA TYR A 68 -7.92 0.38 3.94
C TYR A 68 -6.58 1.11 3.87
N TYR A 69 -5.57 0.47 4.45
CA TYR A 69 -4.19 0.96 4.47
C TYR A 69 -3.27 -0.15 3.97
N ILE A 70 -2.13 0.25 3.41
CA ILE A 70 -1.15 -0.69 2.88
C ILE A 70 0.18 -0.48 3.62
N ALA A 71 0.83 -1.59 3.98
CA ALA A 71 2.11 -1.54 4.68
C ALA A 71 3.24 -1.23 3.70
N LEU A 72 4.01 -0.18 3.97
CA LEU A 72 5.13 0.25 3.14
C LEU A 72 6.42 -0.47 3.48
N SER A 73 6.46 -1.15 4.62
CA SER A 73 7.61 -1.94 5.06
C SER A 73 7.10 -3.15 5.81
N GLY A 74 7.99 -4.11 6.04
CA GLY A 74 7.63 -5.33 6.75
C GLY A 74 8.33 -6.52 6.14
N ILE A 75 7.85 -7.71 6.50
CA ILE A 75 8.42 -8.97 6.04
C ILE A 75 8.08 -9.12 4.55
N TYR A 76 9.11 -9.34 3.73
CA TYR A 76 8.88 -9.56 2.30
C TYR A 76 8.20 -10.91 2.10
N PRO A 77 7.03 -10.95 1.43
CA PRO A 77 6.35 -12.22 1.19
C PRO A 77 7.21 -13.13 0.32
N SER A 78 7.29 -14.40 0.69
CA SER A 78 8.04 -15.37 -0.10
C SER A 78 7.11 -16.43 -0.63
N ARG A 79 7.51 -17.02 -1.76
CA ARG A 79 6.82 -18.16 -2.33
C ARG A 79 7.63 -19.42 -2.13
N ASN A 80 6.94 -20.46 -1.86
CA ASN A 80 7.54 -21.80 -1.82
C ASN A 80 7.18 -22.55 -3.09
#